data_0a1f4bcc0f38693f07ea965bcf5b6df6
#
_entry.id   0a1f4bcc0f38693f07ea965bcf5b6df6
#
_cell.length_a   1.000
_cell.length_b   1.000
_cell.length_c   1.000
_cell.angle_alpha   90.00
_cell.angle_beta   90.00
_cell.angle_gamma   90.00
#
_symmetry.space_group_name_H-M   'P 1'
#
loop_
_entity.id
_entity.type
_entity.pdbx_description
1 polymer ?
#
loop_
_entity_poly.entity_id
_entity_poly.type
_entity_poly.pdbx_seq_one_letter_code
_entity_poly.pdbx_strand_id
1 'polypeptide(L)'
;MISLKNFLVFCFVIVAVSASGQVQPNITDSRLDFSLPGLKGDSIRLSSMKGKVFLLDFWASWCVPCRFSNKQLVKLYARYKDKGFEILGVSLDDNKNAWKKAVSKDKISWLQINDNGGWDALTAIKWNINAIPASFLIDKDGNVVAIDPEKQELENKIRQLLGL
;
A
#
# COMPACT_ATOMS: atom_id res chain seq x y z
N MET A 1 -40.15 -45.45 46.29
CA MET A 1 -39.50 -44.10 46.25
C MET A 1 -38.33 -44.20 45.32
N ILE A 2 -38.50 -43.80 44.05
CA ILE A 2 -37.47 -43.87 43.04
C ILE A 2 -37.15 -42.41 42.71
N SER A 3 -35.92 -41.97 43.05
CA SER A 3 -35.42 -40.63 42.77
C SER A 3 -34.90 -40.57 41.34
N LEU A 4 -35.57 -39.76 40.53
CA LEU A 4 -35.19 -39.51 39.13
C LEU A 4 -34.17 -38.35 39.11
N LYS A 5 -32.86 -38.66 38.94
CA LYS A 5 -31.83 -37.66 38.74
C LYS A 5 -31.91 -37.13 37.31
N ASN A 6 -32.29 -35.88 37.18
CA ASN A 6 -32.30 -35.13 35.91
C ASN A 6 -30.84 -34.97 35.43
N PHE A 7 -30.50 -35.65 34.33
CA PHE A 7 -29.27 -35.47 33.62
C PHE A 7 -29.48 -34.38 32.53
N LEU A 8 -29.10 -33.18 32.85
CA LEU A 8 -29.12 -32.06 31.88
C LEU A 8 -27.93 -32.24 30.93
N VAL A 9 -28.22 -32.74 29.72
CA VAL A 9 -27.25 -32.78 28.64
C VAL A 9 -27.15 -31.37 28.04
N PHE A 10 -26.07 -30.67 28.36
CA PHE A 10 -25.70 -29.41 27.69
C PHE A 10 -25.15 -29.74 26.30
N CYS A 11 -25.97 -29.61 25.26
CA CYS A 11 -25.54 -29.60 23.89
C CYS A 11 -24.73 -28.32 23.63
N PHE A 12 -23.41 -28.40 23.67
CA PHE A 12 -22.54 -27.36 23.13
C PHE A 12 -22.66 -27.31 21.61
N VAL A 13 -23.46 -26.38 21.11
CA VAL A 13 -23.49 -26.05 19.69
C VAL A 13 -22.19 -25.27 19.39
N ILE A 14 -21.21 -25.96 18.84
CA ILE A 14 -20.00 -25.33 18.30
C ILE A 14 -20.45 -24.64 17.03
N VAL A 15 -20.71 -23.32 17.09
CA VAL A 15 -20.83 -22.47 15.91
C VAL A 15 -19.45 -22.32 15.30
N ALA A 16 -19.17 -23.12 14.27
CA ALA A 16 -18.00 -22.91 13.43
C ALA A 16 -18.18 -21.57 12.70
N VAL A 17 -17.57 -20.51 13.24
CA VAL A 17 -17.43 -19.24 12.52
C VAL A 17 -16.48 -19.53 11.36
N SER A 18 -17.06 -19.75 10.18
CA SER A 18 -16.29 -19.76 8.94
C SER A 18 -15.68 -18.36 8.80
N ALA A 19 -14.41 -18.22 9.08
CA ALA A 19 -13.65 -17.04 8.72
C ALA A 19 -13.68 -16.97 7.19
N SER A 20 -14.59 -16.19 6.64
CA SER A 20 -14.58 -15.81 5.23
C SER A 20 -13.26 -15.09 5.03
N GLY A 21 -12.26 -15.76 4.49
CA GLY A 21 -10.99 -15.17 4.16
C GLY A 21 -11.24 -14.02 3.18
N GLN A 22 -11.20 -12.79 3.66
CA GLN A 22 -11.22 -11.63 2.78
C GLN A 22 -10.03 -11.77 1.85
N VAL A 23 -10.32 -11.95 0.56
CA VAL A 23 -9.27 -11.98 -0.46
C VAL A 23 -8.59 -10.63 -0.43
N GLN A 24 -7.35 -10.60 0.03
CA GLN A 24 -6.56 -9.37 0.09
C GLN A 24 -6.31 -8.89 -1.36
N PRO A 25 -6.36 -7.56 -1.60
CA PRO A 25 -6.01 -7.01 -2.90
C PRO A 25 -4.61 -7.47 -3.32
N ASN A 26 -4.47 -7.86 -4.61
CA ASN A 26 -3.18 -8.30 -5.16
C ASN A 26 -2.88 -7.51 -6.44
N ILE A 27 -1.65 -7.06 -6.60
CA ILE A 27 -1.22 -6.24 -7.76
C ILE A 27 -1.27 -6.98 -9.10
N THR A 28 -1.40 -8.31 -9.09
CA THR A 28 -1.58 -9.11 -10.32
C THR A 28 -3.04 -9.15 -10.78
N ASP A 29 -3.98 -8.63 -9.99
CA ASP A 29 -5.36 -8.41 -10.43
C ASP A 29 -5.36 -7.31 -11.51
N SER A 30 -5.81 -7.66 -12.71
CA SER A 30 -5.87 -6.74 -13.85
C SER A 30 -6.73 -5.50 -13.59
N ARG A 31 -7.67 -5.57 -12.65
CA ARG A 31 -8.50 -4.43 -12.23
C ARG A 31 -7.69 -3.38 -11.48
N LEU A 32 -6.64 -3.78 -10.77
CA LEU A 32 -5.75 -2.91 -10.00
C LEU A 32 -4.49 -2.52 -10.76
N ASP A 33 -4.10 -3.29 -11.80
CA ASP A 33 -2.89 -3.04 -12.58
C ASP A 33 -3.02 -1.78 -13.43
N PHE A 34 -1.92 -1.08 -13.57
CA PHE A 34 -1.78 0.12 -14.41
C PHE A 34 -0.34 0.25 -14.91
N SER A 35 -0.16 1.10 -15.93
CA SER A 35 1.14 1.47 -16.46
C SER A 35 1.16 2.96 -16.76
N LEU A 36 2.09 3.69 -16.15
CA LEU A 36 2.16 5.15 -16.21
C LEU A 36 3.58 5.64 -16.45
N PRO A 37 3.73 6.85 -17.03
CA PRO A 37 5.05 7.43 -17.28
C PRO A 37 5.74 7.84 -15.98
N GLY A 38 7.01 7.46 -15.88
CA GLY A 38 7.93 7.88 -14.83
C GLY A 38 8.55 9.25 -15.07
N LEU A 39 9.43 9.67 -14.16
CA LEU A 39 10.14 10.95 -14.24
C LEU A 39 10.99 11.11 -15.50
N LYS A 40 11.55 10.01 -16.00
CA LYS A 40 12.42 9.98 -17.18
C LYS A 40 11.66 9.72 -18.48
N GLY A 41 10.33 9.54 -18.41
CA GLY A 41 9.49 9.20 -19.55
C GLY A 41 9.40 7.70 -19.86
N ASP A 42 10.08 6.86 -19.10
CA ASP A 42 9.91 5.41 -19.09
C ASP A 42 8.51 5.04 -18.55
N SER A 43 7.97 3.92 -19.00
CA SER A 43 6.68 3.43 -18.50
C SER A 43 6.93 2.43 -17.38
N ILE A 44 6.31 2.66 -16.23
CA ILE A 44 6.38 1.76 -15.08
C ILE A 44 5.02 1.10 -14.88
N ARG A 45 5.01 -0.24 -14.91
CA ARG A 45 3.81 -1.05 -14.68
C ARG A 45 3.79 -1.56 -13.25
N LEU A 46 2.65 -1.45 -12.55
CA LEU A 46 2.51 -1.92 -11.18
C LEU A 46 2.83 -3.41 -11.03
N SER A 47 2.30 -4.26 -11.89
CA SER A 47 2.56 -5.72 -11.84
C SER A 47 4.03 -6.10 -12.03
N SER A 48 4.86 -5.23 -12.61
CA SER A 48 6.31 -5.45 -12.71
C SER A 48 7.05 -5.32 -11.36
N MET A 49 6.38 -4.82 -10.34
CA MET A 49 6.90 -4.73 -8.97
C MET A 49 6.84 -6.07 -8.22
N LYS A 50 6.16 -7.09 -8.76
CA LYS A 50 6.11 -8.42 -8.16
C LYS A 50 7.52 -8.96 -7.89
N GLY A 51 7.70 -9.63 -6.78
CA GLY A 51 9.01 -10.10 -6.30
C GLY A 51 9.73 -9.12 -5.36
N LYS A 52 9.22 -7.90 -5.21
CA LYS A 52 9.75 -6.89 -4.29
C LYS A 52 8.81 -6.66 -3.12
N VAL A 53 9.37 -6.31 -1.96
CA VAL A 53 8.61 -5.68 -0.87
C VAL A 53 8.58 -4.18 -1.16
N PHE A 54 7.39 -3.60 -1.31
CA PHE A 54 7.31 -2.18 -1.64
C PHE A 54 6.10 -1.46 -1.05
N LEU A 55 6.21 -0.15 -0.92
CA LEU A 55 5.11 0.75 -0.56
C LEU A 55 4.58 1.41 -1.83
N LEU A 56 3.29 1.20 -2.14
CA LEU A 56 2.57 1.98 -3.12
C LEU A 56 2.00 3.21 -2.40
N ASP A 57 2.42 4.41 -2.79
CA ASP A 57 2.12 5.66 -2.08
C ASP A 57 1.46 6.67 -3.01
N PHE A 58 0.19 7.02 -2.73
CA PHE A 58 -0.58 8.02 -3.47
C PHE A 58 -0.43 9.40 -2.82
N TRP A 59 0.00 10.37 -3.61
CA TRP A 59 0.31 11.70 -3.12
C TRP A 59 0.13 12.78 -4.19
N ALA A 60 0.34 14.04 -3.83
CA ALA A 60 0.43 15.13 -4.79
C ALA A 60 1.31 16.28 -4.26
N SER A 61 1.81 17.12 -5.18
CA SER A 61 2.66 18.27 -4.82
C SER A 61 1.93 19.33 -3.98
N TRP A 62 0.62 19.46 -4.17
CA TRP A 62 -0.26 20.36 -3.44
C TRP A 62 -0.76 19.81 -2.10
N CYS A 63 -0.57 18.53 -1.84
CA CYS A 63 -0.97 17.87 -0.59
C CYS A 63 0.07 18.13 0.52
N VAL A 64 -0.23 19.05 1.42
CA VAL A 64 0.69 19.40 2.52
C VAL A 64 1.02 18.23 3.44
N PRO A 65 0.04 17.40 3.90
CA PRO A 65 0.36 16.19 4.68
C PRO A 65 1.26 15.20 3.94
N CYS A 66 1.05 15.01 2.61
CA CYS A 66 1.89 14.15 1.79
C CYS A 66 3.35 14.61 1.76
N ARG A 67 3.57 15.94 1.64
CA ARG A 67 4.89 16.54 1.64
C ARG A 67 5.61 16.36 3.00
N PHE A 68 4.85 16.26 4.08
CA PHE A 68 5.39 15.91 5.40
C PHE A 68 5.75 14.41 5.48
N SER A 69 4.87 13.54 5.00
CA SER A 69 5.11 12.10 4.91
C SER A 69 6.35 11.79 4.08
N ASN A 70 6.53 12.42 2.92
CA ASN A 70 7.70 12.26 2.05
C ASN A 70 9.02 12.41 2.81
N LYS A 71 9.14 13.40 3.71
CA LYS A 71 10.35 13.60 4.51
C LYS A 71 10.67 12.43 5.45
N GLN A 72 9.64 11.73 5.91
CA GLN A 72 9.79 10.54 6.75
C GLN A 72 10.15 9.32 5.87
N LEU A 73 9.47 9.18 4.72
CA LEU A 73 9.74 8.13 3.75
C LEU A 73 11.17 8.21 3.18
N VAL A 74 11.72 9.40 2.96
CA VAL A 74 13.13 9.57 2.54
C VAL A 74 14.08 8.90 3.54
N LYS A 75 13.86 9.09 4.84
CA LYS A 75 14.68 8.47 5.89
C LYS A 75 14.50 6.95 5.95
N LEU A 76 13.26 6.49 5.80
CA LEU A 76 12.93 5.07 5.79
C LEU A 76 13.55 4.38 4.56
N TYR A 77 13.34 4.93 3.38
CA TYR A 77 13.86 4.40 2.13
C TYR A 77 15.38 4.29 2.13
N ALA A 78 16.09 5.32 2.61
CA ALA A 78 17.54 5.28 2.72
C ALA A 78 18.07 4.13 3.60
N ARG A 79 17.28 3.65 4.58
CA ARG A 79 17.68 2.53 5.45
C ARG A 79 17.43 1.14 4.85
N TYR A 80 16.44 1.03 3.96
CA TYR A 80 15.95 -0.28 3.50
C TYR A 80 16.06 -0.53 2.00
N LYS A 81 16.34 0.48 1.15
CA LYS A 81 16.46 0.32 -0.31
C LYS A 81 17.49 -0.73 -0.72
N ASP A 82 18.66 -0.73 -0.09
CA ASP A 82 19.74 -1.67 -0.37
C ASP A 82 19.50 -3.07 0.25
N LYS A 83 18.38 -3.22 0.97
CA LYS A 83 17.94 -4.47 1.60
C LYS A 83 16.73 -5.10 0.88
N GLY A 84 16.31 -4.51 -0.24
CA GLY A 84 15.24 -5.04 -1.08
C GLY A 84 13.87 -4.38 -0.87
N PHE A 85 13.81 -3.23 -0.18
CA PHE A 85 12.61 -2.42 -0.08
C PHE A 85 12.56 -1.36 -1.17
N GLU A 86 11.39 -1.17 -1.78
CA GLU A 86 11.14 -0.13 -2.78
C GLU A 86 9.93 0.73 -2.40
N ILE A 87 9.79 1.89 -3.02
CA ILE A 87 8.59 2.71 -2.98
C ILE A 87 8.20 3.04 -4.42
N LEU A 88 6.91 2.94 -4.73
CA LEU A 88 6.32 3.44 -5.96
C LEU A 88 5.36 4.58 -5.61
N GLY A 89 5.79 5.81 -5.82
CA GLY A 89 4.95 6.99 -5.62
C GLY A 89 4.09 7.25 -6.85
N VAL A 90 2.78 7.33 -6.64
CA VAL A 90 1.78 7.69 -7.66
C VAL A 90 1.31 9.10 -7.38
N SER A 91 1.72 10.05 -8.21
CA SER A 91 1.28 11.43 -8.09
C SER A 91 -0.04 11.64 -8.81
N LEU A 92 -0.98 12.31 -8.14
CA LEU A 92 -2.26 12.76 -8.69
C LEU A 92 -2.19 14.21 -9.24
N ASP A 93 -0.99 14.72 -9.50
CA ASP A 93 -0.81 16.08 -10.00
C ASP A 93 -1.24 16.23 -11.46
N ASP A 94 -2.10 17.21 -11.75
CA ASP A 94 -2.41 17.64 -13.12
C ASP A 94 -1.23 18.38 -13.75
N ASN A 95 -0.42 19.04 -12.93
CA ASN A 95 0.73 19.80 -13.36
C ASN A 95 2.04 19.01 -13.16
N LYS A 96 2.53 18.41 -14.25
CA LYS A 96 3.79 17.65 -14.23
C LYS A 96 5.02 18.43 -13.75
N ASN A 97 5.06 19.75 -13.99
CA ASN A 97 6.18 20.59 -13.54
C ASN A 97 6.12 20.81 -12.03
N ALA A 98 4.93 21.00 -11.46
CA ALA A 98 4.73 21.08 -10.01
C ALA A 98 5.14 19.76 -9.34
N TRP A 99 4.72 18.62 -9.89
CA TRP A 99 5.14 17.29 -9.44
C TRP A 99 6.66 17.13 -9.44
N LYS A 100 7.33 17.36 -10.60
CA LYS A 100 8.79 17.24 -10.72
C LYS A 100 9.53 18.15 -9.74
N LYS A 101 9.06 19.38 -9.57
CA LYS A 101 9.61 20.33 -8.61
C LYS A 101 9.46 19.83 -7.17
N ALA A 102 8.31 19.24 -6.84
CA ALA A 102 8.05 18.67 -5.53
C ALA A 102 8.93 17.46 -5.23
N VAL A 103 9.08 16.53 -6.18
CA VAL A 103 10.00 15.38 -6.08
C VAL A 103 11.43 15.84 -5.76
N SER A 104 11.93 16.83 -6.49
CA SER A 104 13.27 17.39 -6.25
C SER A 104 13.37 18.07 -4.88
N LYS A 105 12.39 18.91 -4.52
CA LYS A 105 12.39 19.66 -3.26
C LYS A 105 12.34 18.75 -2.04
N ASP A 106 11.57 17.65 -2.10
CA ASP A 106 11.44 16.68 -1.02
C ASP A 106 12.58 15.65 -1.00
N LYS A 107 13.50 15.70 -1.99
CA LYS A 107 14.63 14.77 -2.14
C LYS A 107 14.15 13.32 -2.31
N ILE A 108 13.04 13.12 -3.02
CA ILE A 108 12.50 11.80 -3.34
C ILE A 108 13.46 11.12 -4.32
N SER A 109 13.89 9.90 -4.00
CA SER A 109 14.85 9.12 -4.80
C SER A 109 14.32 7.75 -5.23
N TRP A 110 13.10 7.40 -4.84
CA TRP A 110 12.42 6.18 -5.25
C TRP A 110 11.61 6.36 -6.53
N LEU A 111 11.05 5.27 -7.04
CA LEU A 111 10.25 5.25 -8.27
C LEU A 111 9.06 6.20 -8.17
N GLN A 112 8.88 7.02 -9.21
CA GLN A 112 7.81 8.01 -9.28
C GLN A 112 7.11 7.95 -10.61
N ILE A 113 5.78 7.90 -10.59
CA ILE A 113 4.90 7.99 -11.74
C ILE A 113 3.85 9.07 -11.52
N ASN A 114 3.27 9.57 -12.60
CA ASN A 114 2.23 10.57 -12.53
C ASN A 114 1.00 10.10 -13.31
N ASP A 115 -0.13 10.04 -12.61
CA ASP A 115 -1.46 9.88 -13.20
C ASP A 115 -2.13 11.24 -13.25
N ASN A 116 -2.07 11.85 -14.42
CA ASN A 116 -2.62 13.17 -14.68
C ASN A 116 -4.15 13.10 -14.68
N GLY A 117 -4.81 13.71 -13.71
CA GLY A 117 -6.27 13.68 -13.60
C GLY A 117 -6.79 14.01 -12.21
N GLY A 118 -5.90 14.37 -11.29
CA GLY A 118 -6.31 14.72 -9.92
C GLY A 118 -7.10 13.59 -9.26
N TRP A 119 -8.26 13.93 -8.74
CA TRP A 119 -9.18 12.95 -8.13
C TRP A 119 -9.89 12.05 -9.14
N ASP A 120 -9.93 12.43 -10.43
CA ASP A 120 -10.49 11.62 -11.52
C ASP A 120 -9.43 10.73 -12.17
N ALA A 121 -8.21 10.69 -11.63
CA ALA A 121 -7.14 9.81 -12.07
C ALA A 121 -7.56 8.35 -12.02
N LEU A 122 -7.31 7.60 -13.09
CA LEU A 122 -7.75 6.20 -13.20
C LEU A 122 -7.17 5.31 -12.10
N THR A 123 -5.94 5.60 -11.65
CA THR A 123 -5.34 4.84 -10.54
C THR A 123 -6.02 5.13 -9.21
N ALA A 124 -6.43 6.39 -8.97
CA ALA A 124 -7.18 6.75 -7.77
C ALA A 124 -8.52 6.01 -7.73
N ILE A 125 -9.24 5.96 -8.87
CA ILE A 125 -10.51 5.23 -8.99
C ILE A 125 -10.29 3.73 -8.78
N LYS A 126 -9.32 3.12 -9.45
CA LYS A 126 -9.01 1.68 -9.36
C LYS A 126 -8.67 1.25 -7.93
N TRP A 127 -7.93 2.06 -7.21
CA TRP A 127 -7.48 1.79 -5.84
C TRP A 127 -8.40 2.37 -4.78
N ASN A 128 -9.56 2.92 -5.18
CA ASN A 128 -10.55 3.53 -4.29
C ASN A 128 -9.93 4.60 -3.37
N ILE A 129 -9.09 5.47 -3.94
CA ILE A 129 -8.41 6.54 -3.20
C ILE A 129 -9.36 7.72 -3.04
N ASN A 130 -9.82 7.96 -1.82
CA ASN A 130 -10.74 9.06 -1.48
C ASN A 130 -10.06 10.18 -0.69
N ALA A 131 -8.84 9.95 -0.23
CA ALA A 131 -8.01 10.93 0.48
C ALA A 131 -6.53 10.62 0.21
N ILE A 132 -5.67 11.62 0.29
CA ILE A 132 -4.21 11.47 0.27
C ILE A 132 -3.57 12.21 1.46
N PRO A 133 -2.43 11.71 2.00
CA PRO A 133 -1.71 10.51 1.55
C PRO A 133 -2.51 9.23 1.77
N ALA A 134 -2.34 8.25 0.88
CA ALA A 134 -2.84 6.89 1.04
C ALA A 134 -1.75 5.92 0.62
N SER A 135 -1.51 4.88 1.40
CA SER A 135 -0.40 3.97 1.16
C SER A 135 -0.75 2.50 1.40
N PHE A 136 -0.13 1.64 0.62
CA PHE A 136 -0.33 0.19 0.65
C PHE A 136 1.02 -0.50 0.72
N LEU A 137 1.30 -1.23 1.80
CA LEU A 137 2.48 -2.08 1.86
C LEU A 137 2.19 -3.41 1.16
N ILE A 138 3.04 -3.78 0.22
CA ILE A 138 2.87 -4.93 -0.65
C ILE A 138 4.05 -5.88 -0.48
N ASP A 139 3.74 -7.17 -0.33
CA ASP A 139 4.72 -8.24 -0.19
C ASP A 139 5.29 -8.71 -1.54
N LYS A 140 6.23 -9.66 -1.51
CA LYS A 140 6.87 -10.21 -2.72
C LYS A 140 5.90 -10.96 -3.63
N ASP A 141 4.81 -11.50 -3.07
CA ASP A 141 3.78 -12.21 -3.83
C ASP A 141 2.77 -11.26 -4.47
N GLY A 142 2.85 -9.97 -4.14
CA GLY A 142 1.98 -8.91 -4.65
C GLY A 142 0.73 -8.67 -3.82
N ASN A 143 0.63 -9.25 -2.62
CA ASN A 143 -0.50 -9.04 -1.72
C ASN A 143 -0.36 -7.74 -0.94
N VAL A 144 -1.45 -7.01 -0.77
CA VAL A 144 -1.53 -5.88 0.16
C VAL A 144 -1.57 -6.42 1.59
N VAL A 145 -0.55 -6.13 2.38
CA VAL A 145 -0.39 -6.62 3.76
C VAL A 145 -0.60 -5.55 4.83
N ALA A 146 -0.67 -4.28 4.43
CA ALA A 146 -1.09 -3.17 5.28
C ALA A 146 -1.61 -2.01 4.43
N ILE A 147 -2.58 -1.26 4.95
CA ILE A 147 -3.16 -0.06 4.36
C ILE A 147 -2.96 1.06 5.37
N ASP A 148 -2.37 2.18 4.92
CA ASP A 148 -2.06 3.37 5.71
C ASP A 148 -1.40 3.04 7.06
N PRO A 149 -0.37 2.17 7.09
CA PRO A 149 0.27 1.78 8.34
C PRO A 149 0.94 2.98 9.02
N GLU A 150 0.79 3.08 10.32
CA GLU A 150 1.53 4.02 11.14
C GLU A 150 3.04 3.79 11.00
N LYS A 151 3.85 4.83 11.18
CA LYS A 151 5.30 4.80 10.93
C LYS A 151 6.01 3.60 11.56
N GLN A 152 5.72 3.30 12.83
CA GLN A 152 6.37 2.19 13.54
C GLN A 152 5.89 0.84 13.02
N GLU A 153 4.61 0.72 12.70
CA GLU A 153 4.03 -0.48 12.10
C GLU A 153 4.63 -0.74 10.72
N LEU A 154 4.71 0.29 9.87
CA LEU A 154 5.33 0.20 8.55
C LEU A 154 6.75 -0.34 8.64
N GLU A 155 7.57 0.24 9.52
CA GLU A 155 8.96 -0.18 9.67
C GLU A 155 9.09 -1.62 10.18
N ASN A 156 8.27 -2.03 11.16
CA ASN A 156 8.25 -3.39 11.68
C ASN A 156 7.85 -4.42 10.61
N LYS A 157 6.80 -4.11 9.82
CA LYS A 157 6.35 -4.98 8.73
C LYS A 157 7.40 -5.09 7.62
N ILE A 158 8.05 -3.99 7.23
CA ILE A 158 9.15 -4.02 6.25
C ILE A 158 10.26 -4.95 6.73
N ARG A 159 10.69 -4.82 7.99
CA ARG A 159 11.73 -5.69 8.56
C ARG A 159 11.32 -7.16 8.52
N GLN A 160 10.10 -7.47 8.95
CA GLN A 160 9.55 -8.82 8.92
C GLN A 160 9.55 -9.42 7.51
N LEU A 161 9.05 -8.67 6.51
CA LEU A 161 8.97 -9.10 5.12
C LEU A 161 10.34 -9.28 4.45
N LEU A 162 11.35 -8.56 4.94
CA LEU A 162 12.73 -8.66 4.45
C LEU A 162 13.58 -9.68 5.24
N GLY A 163 13.06 -10.25 6.33
CA GLY A 163 13.79 -11.20 7.19
C GLY A 163 14.89 -10.54 8.04
N LEU A 164 14.66 -9.31 8.54
CA LEU A 164 15.64 -8.48 9.28
C LEU A 164 15.33 -8.39 10.77
#